data_772f2ec5f68392b0b045093726f73ca1
#
_entry.id   772f2ec5f68392b0b045093726f73ca1
#
_cell.length_a   1.000
_cell.length_b   1.000
_cell.length_c   1.000
_cell.angle_alpha   90.00
_cell.angle_beta   90.00
_cell.angle_gamma   90.00
#
_symmetry.space_group_name_H-M   'P 1'
#
loop_
_entity.id
_entity.type
_entity.pdbx_description
1 polymer ?
#
loop_
_entity_poly.entity_id
_entity_poly.type
_entity_poly.pdbx_seq_one_letter_code
_entity_poly.pdbx_strand_id
1 'polypeptide(L)' 'MSILVPRTFTILGDAVESGIAMGYARAFKHDDDPSPDTIKQSIYEEVINSIFEVFELKDQNDN' A
#
# COMPACT_ATOMS: atom_id res chain seq x y z
N MET A 1 -13.40 -14.57 19.01
CA MET A 1 -12.66 -13.73 18.80
C MET A 1 -11.98 -13.80 17.64
N SER A 2 -11.89 -12.92 17.08
CA SER A 2 -11.34 -12.98 15.99
C SER A 2 -10.05 -12.61 16.06
N ILE A 3 -9.22 -13.32 15.68
CA ILE A 3 -7.99 -12.96 15.71
C ILE A 3 -7.39 -12.97 14.43
N LEU A 4 -6.49 -12.15 14.18
CA LEU A 4 -5.83 -12.13 12.92
C LEU A 4 -4.95 -13.31 12.88
N VAL A 5 -5.08 -14.10 11.89
CA VAL A 5 -4.22 -15.24 11.75
C VAL A 5 -2.90 -14.74 11.22
N PRO A 6 -1.82 -15.41 11.50
CA PRO A 6 -0.49 -15.00 11.09
C PRO A 6 -0.40 -14.74 9.60
N ARG A 7 -1.12 -15.52 8.81
CA ARG A 7 -1.08 -15.33 7.42
C ARG A 7 -1.62 -13.98 7.01
N THR A 8 -2.64 -13.50 7.69
CA THR A 8 -3.21 -12.20 7.39
C THR A 8 -2.19 -11.11 7.67
N PHE A 9 -1.46 -11.21 8.75
CA PHE A 9 -0.45 -10.23 9.06
C PHE A 9 0.65 -10.25 8.02
N THR A 10 1.04 -11.42 7.56
CA THR A 10 2.08 -11.53 6.56
C THR A 10 1.64 -10.88 5.26
N ILE A 11 0.44 -11.16 4.84
CA ILE A 11 -0.07 -10.60 3.59
C ILE A 11 -0.18 -9.09 3.68
N LEU A 12 -0.69 -8.61 4.80
CA LEU A 12 -0.83 -7.19 4.99
C LEU A 12 0.54 -6.52 5.03
N GLY A 13 1.47 -7.12 5.75
CA GLY A 13 2.82 -6.57 5.84
C GLY A 13 3.49 -6.50 4.50
N ASP A 14 3.34 -7.55 3.70
CA ASP A 14 3.93 -7.57 2.37
C ASP A 14 3.31 -6.49 1.49
N ALA A 15 2.01 -6.29 1.61
CA ALA A 15 1.34 -5.26 0.82
C ALA A 15 1.84 -3.88 1.18
N VAL A 16 2.01 -3.63 2.47
CA VAL A 16 2.50 -2.34 2.93
C VAL A 16 3.93 -2.11 2.46
N GLU A 17 4.77 -3.11 2.62
CA GLU A 17 6.15 -3.00 2.21
C GLU A 17 6.28 -2.75 0.71
N SER A 18 5.50 -3.48 -0.06
CA SER A 18 5.50 -3.33 -1.49
C SER A 18 5.04 -1.92 -1.88
N GLY A 19 4.01 -1.43 -1.21
CA GLY A 19 3.51 -0.10 -1.49
C GLY A 19 4.52 0.97 -1.15
N ILE A 20 5.25 0.79 -0.06
CA ILE A 20 6.27 1.75 0.33
C ILE A 20 7.37 1.80 -0.74
N ALA A 21 7.83 0.64 -1.17
CA ALA A 21 8.90 0.59 -2.16
C ALA A 21 8.45 1.21 -3.47
N MET A 22 7.24 0.90 -3.91
CA MET A 22 6.74 1.43 -5.15
C MET A 22 6.49 2.92 -5.07
N GLY A 23 5.97 3.37 -3.94
CA GLY A 23 5.70 4.78 -3.77
C GLY A 23 6.96 5.60 -3.74
N TYR A 24 7.98 5.09 -3.08
CA TYR A 24 9.24 5.77 -3.02
C TYR A 24 9.85 5.87 -4.43
N ALA A 25 9.85 4.76 -5.15
CA ALA A 25 10.40 4.76 -6.50
C ALA A 25 9.63 5.68 -7.42
N ARG A 26 8.32 5.71 -7.26
CA ARG A 26 7.49 6.54 -8.09
C ARG A 26 7.76 8.03 -7.85
N ALA A 27 7.99 8.40 -6.61
CA ALA A 27 8.28 9.79 -6.30
C ALA A 27 9.52 10.27 -7.01
N PHE A 28 10.53 9.39 -7.11
CA PHE A 28 11.76 9.75 -7.77
C PHE A 28 11.73 9.57 -9.27
N LYS A 29 10.72 8.93 -9.78
CA LYS A 29 10.64 8.73 -11.19
C LYS A 29 10.37 10.02 -11.94
N HIS A 30 9.60 10.90 -11.34
CA HIS A 30 9.22 12.14 -12.00
C HIS A 30 10.03 13.34 -11.53
N ASP A 31 10.87 13.16 -10.52
CA ASP A 31 11.57 14.28 -9.97
C ASP A 31 12.84 13.74 -9.34
N ASP A 32 13.96 14.33 -9.61
CA ASP A 32 15.21 13.86 -9.06
C ASP A 32 15.31 14.16 -7.58
N ASP A 33 14.58 15.15 -7.12
CA ASP A 33 14.68 15.55 -5.73
C ASP A 33 13.31 15.93 -5.20
N PRO A 34 12.43 14.95 -5.08
CA PRO A 34 11.07 15.25 -4.63
C PRO A 34 11.07 15.72 -3.19
N SER A 35 10.13 16.59 -2.86
CA SER A 35 10.03 17.08 -1.51
C SER A 35 9.55 15.96 -0.59
N PRO A 36 9.79 16.08 0.69
CA PRO A 36 9.31 15.07 1.62
C PRO A 36 7.81 14.85 1.54
N ASP A 37 7.05 15.90 1.27
CA ASP A 37 5.61 15.76 1.16
C ASP A 37 5.24 14.93 -0.07
N THR A 38 5.94 15.15 -1.16
CA THR A 38 5.70 14.38 -2.37
C THR A 38 5.99 12.91 -2.14
N ILE A 39 7.10 12.63 -1.46
CA ILE A 39 7.48 11.27 -1.17
C ILE A 39 6.41 10.61 -0.29
N LYS A 40 5.97 11.29 0.75
CA LYS A 40 4.97 10.76 1.64
C LYS A 40 3.66 10.49 0.94
N GLN A 41 3.24 11.41 0.10
CA GLN A 41 1.98 11.25 -0.62
C GLN A 41 2.05 10.06 -1.57
N SER A 42 3.17 9.94 -2.27
CA SER A 42 3.33 8.84 -3.21
C SER A 42 3.33 7.50 -2.50
N ILE A 43 4.01 7.42 -1.37
CA ILE A 43 4.05 6.20 -0.60
C ILE A 43 2.66 5.86 -0.09
N TYR A 44 1.96 6.85 0.43
CA TYR A 44 0.62 6.64 0.96
C TYR A 44 -0.30 6.06 -0.12
N GLU A 45 -0.27 6.66 -1.31
CA GLU A 45 -1.13 6.20 -2.38
C GLU A 45 -0.81 4.78 -2.80
N GLU A 46 0.46 4.46 -2.90
CA GLU A 46 0.81 3.11 -3.33
C GLU A 46 0.55 2.06 -2.26
N VAL A 47 0.66 2.44 -1.00
CA VAL A 47 0.35 1.52 0.07
C VAL A 47 -1.15 1.21 0.04
N ILE A 48 -1.97 2.23 -0.11
CA ILE A 48 -3.41 2.04 -0.16
C ILE A 48 -3.80 1.16 -1.35
N ASN A 49 -3.19 1.43 -2.51
CA ASN A 49 -3.47 0.62 -3.68
C ASN A 49 -3.05 -0.84 -3.48
N SER A 50 -1.91 -1.05 -2.85
CA SER A 50 -1.45 -2.40 -2.62
C SER A 50 -2.37 -3.16 -1.69
N ILE A 51 -2.88 -2.47 -0.68
CA ILE A 51 -3.80 -3.10 0.24
C ILE A 51 -5.11 -3.46 -0.45
N PHE A 52 -5.62 -2.56 -1.26
CA PHE A 52 -6.85 -2.85 -1.99
C PHE A 52 -6.68 -4.02 -2.94
N GLU A 53 -5.53 -4.13 -3.57
CA GLU A 53 -5.28 -5.25 -4.46
C GLU A 53 -5.33 -6.57 -3.74
N VAL A 54 -4.76 -6.61 -2.56
CA VAL A 54 -4.69 -7.85 -1.84
C VAL A 54 -6.02 -8.23 -1.23
N PHE A 55 -6.72 -7.25 -0.69
CA PHE A 55 -7.95 -7.55 -0.02
C PHE A 55 -9.18 -7.36 -0.87
N GLU A 56 -9.01 -6.73 -2.03
CA GLU A 56 -10.12 -6.68 -2.91
C GLU A 56 -11.44 -6.60 -2.30
N LEU A 57 -11.88 -5.61 -1.86
CA LEU A 57 -13.10 -5.46 -1.17
C LEU A 57 -14.33 -5.78 -1.93
N LYS A 58 -14.49 -6.97 -2.37
CA LYS A 58 -15.64 -7.23 -3.17
C LYS A 58 -16.82 -7.39 -2.34
N ASP A 59 -16.67 -7.54 -1.11
CA ASP A 59 -17.83 -7.65 -0.32
C ASP A 59 -18.65 -6.44 -0.42
N GLN A 60 -18.09 -5.37 -0.73
CA GLN A 60 -18.89 -4.26 -0.76
C GLN A 60 -19.77 -4.29 -1.87
N ASN A 61 -19.55 -5.10 -2.71
CA ASN A 61 -20.47 -5.07 -3.76
C ASN A 61 -21.46 -5.99 -3.57
N ASP A 62 -21.64 -6.35 -2.75
CA ASP A 62 -22.62 -7.15 -2.70
C ASP A 62 -23.66 -6.70 -2.37
N ASN A 63 -23.59 -6.23 -2.44
CA ASN A 63 -24.39 -5.93 -2.40
C ASN A 63 -24.69 -5.89 -2.58
#